data_07d4427921ad1a40528c7afe2c602838
#
_entry.id   07d4427921ad1a40528c7afe2c602838
#
_cell.length_a   1.000
_cell.length_b   1.000
_cell.length_c   1.000
_cell.angle_alpha   90.00
_cell.angle_beta   90.00
_cell.angle_gamma   90.00
#
_symmetry.space_group_name_H-M   'P 1'
#
loop_
_entity.id
_entity.type
_entity.pdbx_description
1 polymer ?
#
loop_
_entity_poly.entity_id
_entity_poly.type
_entity_poly.pdbx_seq_one_letter_code
_entity_poly.pdbx_strand_id
1 'polypeptide(L)'
;MKMKTLKEGIITHADSLGELFKFSAEHTCRSMLHSLEEFANMEFVTFKELTAGFFLGFEHYLWASGCSRNTSACYFRALRAICKEAERQGMLKDAKQLFSEVFMGYEETRKRALSLEQLRMVADADLEDTPSLGVARDLFILSYYLRGIPFIDLAYLRKTDIHDNVLCYRRSKTGRVLTITLEPWMWEIIERYLCDDSGSPYLLRIIRQPGSIPEERKQYESALRLYNKHLYRLSERLGLEVRLTSYVARHTWATLAYNEDIPVSKISAGLSHASEEITHTYLRSFSDEQLAVVNLQMAALVNPMAAKEWKGKEKERGKENRNDKERKSIQNELHTSVPIPGRKRNDSGGKGTISN
;
A
#
# COMPACT_ATOMS: atom_id res chain seq x y z
N MET A 1 10.59 -20.59 31.08
CA MET A 1 9.55 -20.41 32.13
C MET A 1 8.24 -20.98 31.57
N LYS A 2 7.51 -21.82 32.28
CA LYS A 2 6.20 -22.32 31.78
C LYS A 2 5.18 -21.18 31.92
N MET A 3 4.61 -20.75 30.82
CA MET A 3 3.48 -19.80 30.79
C MET A 3 2.33 -20.39 31.62
N LYS A 4 1.74 -19.63 32.53
CA LYS A 4 0.60 -20.09 33.33
C LYS A 4 -0.71 -19.45 32.89
N THR A 5 -0.67 -18.21 32.51
CA THR A 5 -1.83 -17.43 32.10
C THR A 5 -1.82 -17.09 30.61
N LEU A 6 -2.98 -16.78 30.06
CA LEU A 6 -3.11 -16.32 28.66
C LEU A 6 -2.33 -15.00 28.46
N LYS A 7 -2.35 -14.09 29.44
CA LYS A 7 -1.60 -12.83 29.42
C LYS A 7 -0.10 -13.08 29.26
N GLU A 8 0.49 -13.95 30.10
CA GLU A 8 1.91 -14.32 29.98
C GLU A 8 2.23 -14.89 28.59
N GLY A 9 1.35 -15.73 28.04
CA GLY A 9 1.50 -16.31 26.71
C GLY A 9 1.51 -15.26 25.61
N ILE A 10 0.62 -14.27 25.68
CA ILE A 10 0.55 -13.18 24.72
C ILE A 10 1.80 -12.30 24.80
N ILE A 11 2.25 -11.93 26.01
CA ILE A 11 3.44 -11.11 26.21
C ILE A 11 4.68 -11.84 25.66
N THR A 12 4.89 -13.09 26.07
CA THR A 12 6.03 -13.91 25.59
C THR A 12 6.04 -14.03 24.07
N HIS A 13 4.88 -14.23 23.44
CA HIS A 13 4.77 -14.31 21.99
C HIS A 13 5.05 -12.95 21.32
N ALA A 14 4.54 -11.85 21.89
CA ALA A 14 4.79 -10.51 21.39
C ALA A 14 6.28 -10.15 21.48
N ASP A 15 6.94 -10.45 22.61
CA ASP A 15 8.36 -10.19 22.81
C ASP A 15 9.22 -10.99 21.82
N SER A 16 8.90 -12.26 21.59
CA SER A 16 9.60 -13.07 20.58
C SER A 16 9.43 -12.55 19.16
N LEU A 17 8.28 -11.94 18.84
CA LEU A 17 8.06 -11.27 17.55
C LEU A 17 8.88 -10.00 17.45
N GLY A 18 9.01 -9.24 18.54
CA GLY A 18 9.87 -8.05 18.64
C GLY A 18 11.34 -8.37 18.41
N GLU A 19 11.86 -9.42 19.05
CA GLU A 19 13.22 -9.91 18.85
C GLU A 19 13.50 -10.35 17.41
N LEU A 20 12.49 -10.87 16.72
CA LEU A 20 12.55 -11.22 15.31
C LEU A 20 12.23 -10.05 14.37
N PHE A 21 12.13 -8.83 14.89
CA PHE A 21 11.78 -7.60 14.15
C PHE A 21 10.45 -7.67 13.39
N LYS A 22 9.52 -8.54 13.82
CA LYS A 22 8.16 -8.66 13.25
C LYS A 22 7.19 -7.66 13.90
N PHE A 23 7.55 -6.39 13.86
CA PHE A 23 6.88 -5.29 14.59
C PHE A 23 5.37 -5.19 14.35
N SER A 24 4.88 -5.45 13.13
CA SER A 24 3.44 -5.40 12.86
C SER A 24 2.68 -6.51 13.58
N ALA A 25 3.25 -7.70 13.66
CA ALA A 25 2.65 -8.83 14.38
C ALA A 25 2.74 -8.61 15.90
N GLU A 26 3.88 -8.12 16.39
CA GLU A 26 4.05 -7.69 17.79
C GLU A 26 2.99 -6.66 18.18
N HIS A 27 2.83 -5.59 17.39
CA HIS A 27 1.82 -4.56 17.64
C HIS A 27 0.39 -5.14 17.67
N THR A 28 0.08 -6.07 16.76
CA THR A 28 -1.22 -6.77 16.76
C THR A 28 -1.43 -7.53 18.08
N CYS A 29 -0.42 -8.24 18.57
CA CYS A 29 -0.51 -8.96 19.85
C CYS A 29 -0.69 -8.02 21.04
N ARG A 30 0.03 -6.89 21.08
CA ARG A 30 -0.10 -5.90 22.17
C ARG A 30 -1.45 -5.19 22.14
N SER A 31 -1.96 -4.81 20.95
CA SER A 31 -3.30 -4.22 20.81
C SER A 31 -4.40 -5.19 21.20
N MET A 32 -4.27 -6.46 20.82
CA MET A 32 -5.17 -7.53 21.22
C MET A 32 -5.17 -7.75 22.74
N LEU A 33 -3.99 -7.74 23.37
CA LEU A 33 -3.88 -7.85 24.83
C LEU A 33 -4.61 -6.70 25.54
N HIS A 34 -4.41 -5.47 25.07
CA HIS A 34 -5.14 -4.31 25.62
C HIS A 34 -6.67 -4.50 25.56
N SER A 35 -7.20 -4.92 24.40
CA SER A 35 -8.63 -5.20 24.26
C SER A 35 -9.10 -6.37 25.16
N LEU A 36 -8.26 -7.37 25.38
CA LEU A 36 -8.57 -8.47 26.31
C LEU A 36 -8.58 -8.01 27.76
N GLU A 37 -7.66 -7.12 28.17
CA GLU A 37 -7.62 -6.54 29.52
C GLU A 37 -8.84 -5.67 29.81
N GLU A 38 -9.41 -5.02 28.79
CA GLU A 38 -10.69 -4.30 28.91
C GLU A 38 -11.90 -5.27 28.99
N PHE A 39 -11.82 -6.41 28.30
CA PHE A 39 -12.90 -7.41 28.27
C PHE A 39 -12.97 -8.24 29.55
N ALA A 40 -11.82 -8.66 30.11
CA ALA A 40 -11.76 -9.58 31.24
C ALA A 40 -10.55 -9.28 32.14
N ASN A 41 -10.61 -9.73 33.40
CA ASN A 41 -9.47 -9.63 34.30
C ASN A 41 -8.41 -10.70 33.92
N MET A 42 -7.50 -10.33 33.03
CA MET A 42 -6.50 -11.20 32.43
C MET A 42 -5.45 -11.76 33.39
N GLU A 43 -5.33 -11.21 34.61
CA GLU A 43 -4.41 -11.73 35.62
C GLU A 43 -4.75 -13.15 36.08
N PHE A 44 -6.03 -13.52 35.99
CA PHE A 44 -6.55 -14.81 36.46
C PHE A 44 -6.93 -15.78 35.34
N VAL A 45 -6.92 -15.36 34.05
CA VAL A 45 -7.28 -16.24 32.94
C VAL A 45 -6.15 -17.19 32.62
N THR A 46 -6.30 -18.45 33.02
CA THR A 46 -5.33 -19.54 32.72
C THR A 46 -5.70 -20.25 31.42
N PHE A 47 -4.72 -20.90 30.77
CA PHE A 47 -4.98 -21.69 29.56
C PHE A 47 -5.97 -22.81 29.75
N LYS A 48 -6.08 -23.36 30.99
CA LYS A 48 -7.00 -24.47 31.32
C LYS A 48 -8.46 -24.03 31.38
N GLU A 49 -8.72 -22.77 31.66
CA GLU A 49 -10.05 -22.19 31.81
C GLU A 49 -10.59 -21.63 30.50
N LEU A 50 -9.78 -21.62 29.43
CA LEU A 50 -10.23 -21.13 28.13
C LEU A 50 -11.28 -22.08 27.55
N THR A 51 -12.38 -21.47 27.09
CA THR A 51 -13.48 -22.14 26.41
C THR A 51 -13.81 -21.45 25.10
N ALA A 52 -14.50 -22.12 24.18
CA ALA A 52 -15.02 -21.50 22.96
C ALA A 52 -15.95 -20.31 23.31
N GLY A 53 -16.77 -20.43 24.37
CA GLY A 53 -17.63 -19.36 24.83
C GLY A 53 -16.86 -18.10 25.30
N PHE A 54 -15.66 -18.25 25.90
CA PHE A 54 -14.83 -17.11 26.26
C PHE A 54 -14.41 -16.31 24.99
N PHE A 55 -13.96 -17.00 23.95
CA PHE A 55 -13.56 -16.33 22.72
C PHE A 55 -14.75 -15.78 21.93
N LEU A 56 -15.90 -16.44 21.93
CA LEU A 56 -17.12 -15.90 21.34
C LEU A 56 -17.56 -14.62 22.07
N GLY A 57 -17.51 -14.60 23.41
CA GLY A 57 -17.80 -13.41 24.21
C GLY A 57 -16.82 -12.27 23.90
N PHE A 58 -15.53 -12.56 23.73
CA PHE A 58 -14.54 -11.56 23.34
C PHE A 58 -14.77 -11.02 21.91
N GLU A 59 -15.19 -11.87 20.98
CA GLU A 59 -15.58 -11.42 19.63
C GLU A 59 -16.73 -10.44 19.66
N HIS A 60 -17.79 -10.75 20.39
CA HIS A 60 -18.94 -9.88 20.55
C HIS A 60 -18.55 -8.54 21.20
N TYR A 61 -17.69 -8.58 22.23
CA TYR A 61 -17.12 -7.37 22.84
C TYR A 61 -16.37 -6.50 21.81
N LEU A 62 -15.49 -7.10 21.02
CA LEU A 62 -14.74 -6.39 19.98
C LEU A 62 -15.65 -5.69 18.97
N TRP A 63 -16.70 -6.39 18.53
CA TRP A 63 -17.65 -5.80 17.58
C TRP A 63 -18.50 -4.69 18.20
N ALA A 64 -18.94 -4.87 19.43
CA ALA A 64 -19.66 -3.84 20.18
C ALA A 64 -18.80 -2.58 20.42
N SER A 65 -17.46 -2.74 20.57
CA SER A 65 -16.50 -1.66 20.69
C SER A 65 -16.11 -1.04 19.33
N GLY A 66 -16.75 -1.43 18.21
CA GLY A 66 -16.49 -0.89 16.88
C GLY A 66 -15.30 -1.52 16.14
N CYS A 67 -14.72 -2.61 16.64
CA CYS A 67 -13.65 -3.34 15.96
C CYS A 67 -14.20 -4.01 14.69
N SER A 68 -13.49 -3.86 13.56
CA SER A 68 -13.89 -4.50 12.33
C SER A 68 -13.69 -6.02 12.38
N ARG A 69 -14.51 -6.78 11.63
CA ARG A 69 -14.37 -8.24 11.52
C ARG A 69 -12.99 -8.68 11.06
N ASN A 70 -12.37 -7.94 10.13
CA ASN A 70 -11.02 -8.26 9.69
C ASN A 70 -9.97 -8.04 10.78
N THR A 71 -10.14 -7.04 11.64
CA THR A 71 -9.26 -6.79 12.79
C THR A 71 -9.44 -7.88 13.84
N SER A 72 -10.69 -8.23 14.22
CA SER A 72 -10.94 -9.33 15.15
C SER A 72 -10.40 -10.66 14.63
N ALA A 73 -10.57 -10.96 13.34
CA ALA A 73 -9.98 -12.14 12.72
C ALA A 73 -8.43 -12.17 12.80
N CYS A 74 -7.75 -11.00 12.71
CA CYS A 74 -6.31 -10.91 12.93
C CYS A 74 -5.94 -11.24 14.39
N TYR A 75 -6.71 -10.76 15.36
CA TYR A 75 -6.54 -11.07 16.78
C TYR A 75 -6.71 -12.56 17.04
N PHE A 76 -7.77 -13.19 16.52
CA PHE A 76 -8.02 -14.61 16.69
C PHE A 76 -6.96 -15.50 16.01
N ARG A 77 -6.40 -15.08 14.87
CA ARG A 77 -5.26 -15.81 14.29
C ARG A 77 -4.03 -15.75 15.18
N ALA A 78 -3.74 -14.63 15.83
CA ALA A 78 -2.65 -14.50 16.80
C ALA A 78 -2.92 -15.34 18.04
N LEU A 79 -4.13 -15.27 18.64
CA LEU A 79 -4.55 -16.10 19.78
C LEU A 79 -4.43 -17.60 19.48
N ARG A 80 -4.85 -18.00 18.28
CA ARG A 80 -4.74 -19.40 17.86
C ARG A 80 -3.29 -19.87 17.78
N ALA A 81 -2.36 -19.02 17.35
CA ALA A 81 -0.94 -19.36 17.34
C ALA A 81 -0.40 -19.54 18.78
N ILE A 82 -0.79 -18.66 19.70
CA ILE A 82 -0.42 -18.72 21.12
C ILE A 82 -1.02 -19.96 21.78
N CYS A 83 -2.31 -20.25 21.55
CA CYS A 83 -2.97 -21.44 22.10
C CYS A 83 -2.35 -22.75 21.56
N LYS A 84 -1.95 -22.80 20.28
CA LYS A 84 -1.22 -23.95 19.73
C LYS A 84 0.13 -24.16 20.40
N GLU A 85 0.82 -23.08 20.75
CA GLU A 85 2.07 -23.18 21.51
C GLU A 85 1.82 -23.72 22.93
N ALA A 86 0.77 -23.21 23.60
CA ALA A 86 0.34 -23.69 24.91
C ALA A 86 -0.06 -25.17 24.88
N GLU A 87 -0.71 -25.62 23.80
CA GLU A 87 -1.03 -27.04 23.57
C GLU A 87 0.22 -27.88 23.42
N ARG A 88 1.23 -27.45 22.66
CA ARG A 88 2.54 -28.13 22.54
C ARG A 88 3.27 -28.25 23.88
N GLN A 89 3.06 -27.28 24.76
CA GLN A 89 3.64 -27.30 26.13
C GLN A 89 2.79 -28.10 27.15
N GLY A 90 1.68 -28.70 26.70
CA GLY A 90 0.79 -29.51 27.55
C GLY A 90 -0.07 -28.72 28.54
N MET A 91 -0.25 -27.41 28.31
CA MET A 91 -1.08 -26.53 29.13
C MET A 91 -2.54 -26.45 28.65
N LEU A 92 -2.79 -26.85 27.42
CA LEU A 92 -4.09 -26.88 26.76
C LEU A 92 -4.25 -28.22 26.02
N LYS A 93 -5.48 -28.76 25.91
CA LYS A 93 -5.70 -30.05 25.27
C LYS A 93 -6.10 -29.99 23.82
N ASP A 94 -6.92 -29.01 23.42
CA ASP A 94 -7.43 -28.87 22.07
C ASP A 94 -7.56 -27.38 21.71
N ALA A 95 -6.48 -26.81 21.17
CA ALA A 95 -6.46 -25.42 20.75
C ALA A 95 -7.41 -25.16 19.57
N LYS A 96 -7.68 -26.16 18.73
CA LYS A 96 -8.53 -25.97 17.53
C LYS A 96 -9.99 -25.74 17.91
N GLN A 97 -10.51 -26.46 18.89
CA GLN A 97 -11.89 -26.40 19.30
C GLN A 97 -12.25 -25.02 19.88
N LEU A 98 -11.30 -24.34 20.54
CA LEU A 98 -11.53 -23.00 21.12
C LEU A 98 -11.94 -21.95 20.09
N PHE A 99 -11.61 -22.14 18.82
CA PHE A 99 -11.84 -21.18 17.73
C PHE A 99 -12.91 -21.65 16.73
N SER A 100 -13.72 -22.66 17.08
CA SER A 100 -14.72 -23.26 16.18
C SER A 100 -15.87 -22.29 15.85
N GLU A 101 -16.20 -21.36 16.73
CA GLU A 101 -17.36 -20.47 16.65
C GLU A 101 -17.00 -19.02 16.29
N VAL A 102 -15.73 -18.64 16.31
CA VAL A 102 -15.30 -17.27 16.03
C VAL A 102 -14.95 -17.06 14.55
N PHE A 103 -15.17 -15.86 14.06
CA PHE A 103 -14.86 -15.49 12.70
C PHE A 103 -13.34 -15.36 12.50
N MET A 104 -12.78 -16.21 11.66
CA MET A 104 -11.36 -16.18 11.28
C MET A 104 -11.16 -15.94 9.77
N GLY A 105 -12.24 -15.63 9.06
CA GLY A 105 -12.26 -15.41 7.63
C GLY A 105 -11.73 -14.03 7.21
N TYR A 106 -12.17 -13.62 6.07
CA TYR A 106 -11.94 -12.30 5.50
C TYR A 106 -13.28 -11.71 5.07
N GLU A 107 -13.55 -10.47 5.47
CA GLU A 107 -14.69 -9.69 5.02
C GLU A 107 -14.22 -8.68 3.98
N GLU A 108 -14.92 -8.64 2.85
CA GLU A 108 -14.56 -7.71 1.78
C GLU A 108 -14.73 -6.26 2.24
N THR A 109 -13.71 -5.45 2.04
CA THR A 109 -13.71 -4.05 2.43
C THR A 109 -13.91 -3.16 1.20
N ARG A 110 -14.53 -1.98 1.39
CA ARG A 110 -14.68 -0.99 0.33
C ARG A 110 -13.30 -0.65 -0.27
N LYS A 111 -13.20 -0.81 -1.58
CA LYS A 111 -11.97 -0.52 -2.33
C LYS A 111 -11.78 1.00 -2.42
N ARG A 112 -10.55 1.45 -2.17
CA ARG A 112 -10.19 2.88 -2.06
C ARG A 112 -9.25 3.30 -3.19
N ALA A 113 -9.54 2.87 -4.43
CA ALA A 113 -8.79 3.32 -5.59
C ALA A 113 -9.33 4.67 -6.07
N LEU A 114 -8.44 5.52 -6.56
CA LEU A 114 -8.80 6.74 -7.27
C LEU A 114 -9.23 6.41 -8.71
N SER A 115 -10.14 7.22 -9.27
CA SER A 115 -10.34 7.28 -10.71
C SER A 115 -9.12 7.91 -11.40
N LEU A 116 -9.02 7.78 -12.72
CA LEU A 116 -7.96 8.44 -13.49
C LEU A 116 -8.00 9.98 -13.34
N GLU A 117 -9.21 10.56 -13.33
CA GLU A 117 -9.40 12.01 -13.11
C GLU A 117 -8.93 12.42 -11.72
N GLN A 118 -9.32 11.70 -10.67
CA GLN A 118 -8.89 11.99 -9.31
C GLN A 118 -7.37 11.84 -9.15
N LEU A 119 -6.75 10.86 -9.80
CA LEU A 119 -5.29 10.70 -9.78
C LEU A 119 -4.60 11.89 -10.45
N ARG A 120 -5.13 12.39 -11.59
CA ARG A 120 -4.63 13.60 -12.25
C ARG A 120 -4.79 14.82 -11.36
N MET A 121 -5.95 15.02 -10.74
CA MET A 121 -6.15 16.11 -9.78
C MET A 121 -5.10 16.09 -8.65
N VAL A 122 -4.72 14.91 -8.17
CA VAL A 122 -3.64 14.78 -7.18
C VAL A 122 -2.29 15.14 -7.79
N ALA A 123 -1.97 14.65 -8.99
CA ALA A 123 -0.68 14.89 -9.63
C ALA A 123 -0.46 16.37 -9.98
N ASP A 124 -1.50 17.03 -10.47
CA ASP A 124 -1.46 18.40 -10.99
C ASP A 124 -1.77 19.46 -9.91
N ALA A 125 -1.97 19.05 -8.64
CA ALA A 125 -2.33 19.95 -7.56
C ALA A 125 -1.25 21.02 -7.34
N ASP A 126 -1.65 22.30 -7.37
CA ASP A 126 -0.81 23.40 -6.93
C ASP A 126 -0.76 23.46 -5.40
N LEU A 127 0.43 23.31 -4.84
CA LEU A 127 0.71 23.20 -3.40
C LEU A 127 1.90 24.08 -2.98
N GLU A 128 2.20 25.16 -3.73
CA GLU A 128 3.29 26.07 -3.41
C GLU A 128 3.12 26.72 -2.03
N ASP A 129 1.87 27.02 -1.65
CA ASP A 129 1.50 27.55 -0.33
C ASP A 129 1.57 26.53 0.81
N THR A 130 1.67 25.25 0.49
CA THR A 130 1.68 24.13 1.46
C THR A 130 2.72 23.07 1.11
N PRO A 131 4.02 23.37 1.26
CA PRO A 131 5.11 22.46 0.84
C PRO A 131 5.01 21.06 1.44
N SER A 132 4.47 20.92 2.67
CA SER A 132 4.30 19.61 3.32
C SER A 132 3.28 18.71 2.61
N LEU A 133 2.24 19.30 2.00
CA LEU A 133 1.30 18.56 1.17
C LEU A 133 1.93 18.23 -0.18
N GLY A 134 2.79 19.12 -0.71
CA GLY A 134 3.59 18.88 -1.92
C GLY A 134 4.48 17.65 -1.77
N VAL A 135 5.20 17.52 -0.65
CA VAL A 135 6.00 16.32 -0.32
C VAL A 135 5.11 15.06 -0.31
N ALA A 136 3.95 15.15 0.31
CA ALA A 136 3.04 14.00 0.39
C ALA A 136 2.48 13.61 -0.98
N ARG A 137 2.09 14.60 -1.82
CA ARG A 137 1.67 14.41 -3.20
C ARG A 137 2.75 13.70 -4.00
N ASP A 138 3.98 14.21 -3.96
CA ASP A 138 5.10 13.70 -4.75
C ASP A 138 5.46 12.25 -4.35
N LEU A 139 5.53 11.94 -3.07
CA LEU A 139 5.77 10.56 -2.61
C LEU A 139 4.61 9.62 -2.96
N PHE A 140 3.37 10.12 -3.01
CA PHE A 140 2.21 9.34 -3.44
C PHE A 140 2.28 9.02 -4.94
N ILE A 141 2.61 10.00 -5.76
CA ILE A 141 2.79 9.83 -7.20
C ILE A 141 3.99 8.94 -7.50
N LEU A 142 5.10 9.11 -6.80
CA LEU A 142 6.27 8.22 -6.91
C LEU A 142 5.88 6.77 -6.55
N SER A 143 5.13 6.58 -5.46
CA SER A 143 4.62 5.25 -5.11
C SER A 143 3.78 4.65 -6.23
N TYR A 144 2.90 5.43 -6.86
CA TYR A 144 2.09 4.99 -7.99
C TYR A 144 2.97 4.61 -9.19
N TYR A 145 3.94 5.43 -9.58
CA TYR A 145 4.86 5.15 -10.69
C TYR A 145 5.72 3.91 -10.44
N LEU A 146 6.10 3.66 -9.19
CA LEU A 146 6.83 2.46 -8.77
C LEU A 146 5.88 1.25 -8.52
N ARG A 147 4.81 1.14 -9.32
CA ARG A 147 3.84 0.04 -9.27
C ARG A 147 3.17 -0.13 -7.91
N GLY A 148 2.87 0.97 -7.24
CA GLY A 148 2.27 0.96 -5.92
C GLY A 148 3.20 0.41 -4.84
N ILE A 149 4.47 0.81 -4.85
CA ILE A 149 5.41 0.45 -3.78
C ILE A 149 4.85 0.84 -2.42
N PRO A 150 4.78 -0.06 -1.42
CA PRO A 150 4.36 0.31 -0.08
C PRO A 150 5.31 1.33 0.55
N PHE A 151 4.78 2.22 1.39
CA PHE A 151 5.57 3.27 2.02
C PHE A 151 6.74 2.72 2.87
N ILE A 152 6.60 1.53 3.46
CA ILE A 152 7.70 0.88 4.17
C ILE A 152 8.85 0.54 3.21
N ASP A 153 8.55 -0.04 2.05
CA ASP A 153 9.59 -0.38 1.08
C ASP A 153 10.21 0.91 0.52
N LEU A 154 9.39 1.95 0.22
CA LEU A 154 9.86 3.26 -0.24
C LEU A 154 10.79 3.94 0.77
N ALA A 155 10.48 3.87 2.07
CA ALA A 155 11.26 4.49 3.13
C ALA A 155 12.64 3.84 3.32
N TYR A 156 12.74 2.54 3.06
CA TYR A 156 13.97 1.77 3.23
C TYR A 156 14.71 1.50 1.91
N LEU A 157 14.32 2.12 0.78
CA LEU A 157 15.12 2.07 -0.45
C LEU A 157 16.51 2.62 -0.20
N ARG A 158 17.51 1.92 -0.71
CA ARG A 158 18.92 2.29 -0.57
C ARG A 158 19.45 2.91 -1.86
N LYS A 159 20.47 3.75 -1.74
CA LYS A 159 21.22 4.28 -2.89
C LYS A 159 21.80 3.17 -3.76
N THR A 160 22.18 2.06 -3.12
CA THR A 160 22.72 0.85 -3.79
C THR A 160 21.66 -0.02 -4.47
N ASP A 161 20.37 0.29 -4.32
CA ASP A 161 19.31 -0.45 -5.01
C ASP A 161 19.13 0.02 -6.46
N ILE A 162 19.84 1.07 -6.89
CA ILE A 162 19.74 1.63 -8.23
C ILE A 162 21.07 1.41 -8.97
N HIS A 163 20.98 0.74 -10.14
CA HIS A 163 22.09 0.52 -11.07
C HIS A 163 21.59 0.77 -12.49
N ASP A 164 22.28 1.60 -13.26
CA ASP A 164 21.97 1.88 -14.68
C ASP A 164 20.48 2.22 -14.94
N ASN A 165 19.91 3.12 -14.13
CA ASN A 165 18.50 3.51 -14.16
C ASN A 165 17.51 2.38 -13.82
N VAL A 166 17.97 1.30 -13.24
CA VAL A 166 17.14 0.18 -12.82
C VAL A 166 17.12 0.10 -11.30
N LEU A 167 15.94 0.28 -10.70
CA LEU A 167 15.70 0.03 -9.30
C LEU A 167 15.44 -1.46 -9.07
N CYS A 168 16.29 -2.09 -8.24
CA CYS A 168 16.18 -3.50 -7.87
C CYS A 168 16.10 -3.60 -6.34
N TYR A 169 14.91 -3.85 -5.79
CA TYR A 169 14.72 -3.92 -4.35
C TYR A 169 13.97 -5.17 -3.91
N ARG A 170 14.15 -5.57 -2.66
CA ARG A 170 13.47 -6.71 -2.04
C ARG A 170 12.30 -6.23 -1.18
N ARG A 171 11.09 -6.73 -1.48
CA ARG A 171 9.89 -6.41 -0.70
C ARG A 171 9.99 -6.90 0.74
N SER A 172 9.80 -6.00 1.71
CA SER A 172 9.87 -6.31 3.15
C SER A 172 8.88 -7.41 3.57
N LYS A 173 7.66 -7.39 3.03
CA LYS A 173 6.60 -8.33 3.42
C LYS A 173 6.77 -9.74 2.86
N THR A 174 7.29 -9.88 1.64
CA THR A 174 7.28 -11.16 0.89
C THR A 174 8.68 -11.69 0.57
N GLY A 175 9.72 -10.88 0.75
CA GLY A 175 11.08 -11.20 0.37
C GLY A 175 11.32 -11.28 -1.14
N ARG A 176 10.31 -11.02 -1.97
CA ARG A 176 10.45 -11.08 -3.43
C ARG A 176 11.22 -9.86 -3.95
N VAL A 177 12.06 -10.09 -4.93
CA VAL A 177 12.79 -9.04 -5.64
C VAL A 177 11.89 -8.46 -6.72
N LEU A 178 11.88 -7.14 -6.82
CA LEU A 178 11.23 -6.36 -7.86
C LEU A 178 12.26 -5.52 -8.60
N THR A 179 12.15 -5.50 -9.93
CA THR A 179 13.00 -4.71 -10.82
C THR A 179 12.12 -3.72 -11.59
N ILE A 180 12.47 -2.43 -11.52
CA ILE A 180 11.73 -1.34 -12.15
C ILE A 180 12.71 -0.42 -12.86
N THR A 181 12.53 -0.23 -14.16
CA THR A 181 13.26 0.82 -14.90
C THR A 181 12.75 2.18 -14.44
N LEU A 182 13.67 3.07 -14.08
CA LEU A 182 13.36 4.42 -13.66
C LEU A 182 13.32 5.35 -14.88
N GLU A 183 12.16 5.97 -15.06
CA GLU A 183 11.91 6.91 -16.14
C GLU A 183 12.22 8.36 -15.68
N PRO A 184 12.46 9.33 -16.59
CA PRO A 184 12.82 10.69 -16.22
C PRO A 184 11.89 11.35 -15.20
N TRP A 185 10.57 11.20 -15.34
CA TRP A 185 9.59 11.76 -14.40
C TRP A 185 9.63 11.14 -12.99
N MET A 186 10.14 9.91 -12.85
CA MET A 186 10.40 9.30 -11.54
C MET A 186 11.66 9.90 -10.92
N TRP A 187 12.69 10.15 -11.72
CA TRP A 187 13.93 10.78 -11.29
C TRP A 187 13.71 12.20 -10.81
N GLU A 188 12.86 13.00 -11.46
CA GLU A 188 12.52 14.35 -11.00
C GLU A 188 12.03 14.37 -9.56
N ILE A 189 11.23 13.37 -9.16
CA ILE A 189 10.75 13.26 -7.78
C ILE A 189 11.86 12.71 -6.87
N ILE A 190 12.58 11.68 -7.31
CA ILE A 190 13.65 11.07 -6.51
C ILE A 190 14.72 12.12 -6.18
N GLU A 191 15.20 12.88 -7.16
CA GLU A 191 16.23 13.92 -7.00
C GLU A 191 15.78 15.03 -6.03
N ARG A 192 14.51 15.43 -6.07
CA ARG A 192 13.97 16.44 -5.15
C ARG A 192 14.03 16.01 -3.69
N TYR A 193 13.92 14.72 -3.42
CA TYR A 193 13.90 14.14 -2.07
C TYR A 193 15.09 13.24 -1.76
N LEU A 194 16.10 13.28 -2.61
CA LEU A 194 17.33 12.49 -2.44
C LEU A 194 17.97 12.78 -1.07
N CYS A 195 18.48 11.76 -0.43
CA CYS A 195 19.25 11.90 0.79
C CYS A 195 20.69 12.28 0.47
N ASP A 196 21.06 13.57 0.69
CA ASP A 196 22.40 14.10 0.41
C ASP A 196 23.43 13.68 1.46
N ASP A 197 22.99 13.15 2.62
CA ASP A 197 23.89 12.65 3.63
C ASP A 197 24.68 11.43 3.09
N SER A 198 25.99 11.59 2.96
CA SER A 198 26.88 10.52 2.49
C SER A 198 26.98 9.36 3.47
N GLY A 199 26.72 9.59 4.76
CA GLY A 199 26.67 8.57 5.81
C GLY A 199 25.38 7.76 5.79
N SER A 200 24.32 8.26 5.16
CA SER A 200 23.05 7.55 5.07
C SER A 200 23.02 6.60 3.89
N PRO A 201 22.68 5.31 4.09
CA PRO A 201 22.51 4.34 3.00
C PRO A 201 21.21 4.55 2.21
N TYR A 202 20.25 5.32 2.75
CA TYR A 202 18.90 5.45 2.21
C TYR A 202 18.83 6.38 1.02
N LEU A 203 17.96 6.05 0.05
CA LEU A 203 17.75 6.83 -1.17
C LEU A 203 17.02 8.15 -0.86
N LEU A 204 15.93 8.07 -0.09
CA LEU A 204 15.08 9.20 0.22
C LEU A 204 15.24 9.63 1.69
N ARG A 205 15.02 10.92 1.98
CA ARG A 205 15.12 11.51 3.35
C ARG A 205 13.95 11.13 4.26
N ILE A 206 13.46 9.89 4.21
CA ILE A 206 12.37 9.40 5.06
C ILE A 206 12.95 8.90 6.39
N ILE A 207 13.96 8.03 6.32
CA ILE A 207 14.78 7.67 7.50
C ILE A 207 15.95 8.66 7.54
N ARG A 208 15.93 9.56 8.51
CA ARG A 208 16.87 10.68 8.57
C ARG A 208 18.20 10.32 9.22
N GLN A 209 18.16 9.43 10.21
CA GLN A 209 19.34 9.02 10.98
C GLN A 209 19.42 7.50 10.95
N PRO A 210 20.36 6.93 10.19
CA PRO A 210 20.66 5.51 10.25
C PRO A 210 21.07 5.12 11.68
N GLY A 211 20.61 3.96 12.12
CA GLY A 211 20.85 3.51 13.49
C GLY A 211 20.49 2.05 13.69
N SER A 212 20.14 1.68 14.92
CA SER A 212 19.60 0.35 15.19
C SER A 212 18.22 0.17 14.55
N ILE A 213 17.86 -1.07 14.24
CA ILE A 213 16.55 -1.40 13.64
C ILE A 213 15.36 -0.81 14.43
N PRO A 214 15.32 -0.84 15.79
CA PRO A 214 14.25 -0.19 16.54
C PRO A 214 14.22 1.33 16.41
N GLU A 215 15.36 2.00 16.30
CA GLU A 215 15.43 3.45 16.12
C GLU A 215 14.92 3.88 14.75
N GLU A 216 15.38 3.21 13.71
CA GLU A 216 14.89 3.43 12.34
C GLU A 216 13.39 3.12 12.24
N ARG A 217 12.92 2.07 12.92
CA ARG A 217 11.50 1.74 12.99
C ARG A 217 10.65 2.86 13.58
N LYS A 218 11.10 3.50 14.68
CA LYS A 218 10.42 4.65 15.27
C LYS A 218 10.36 5.85 14.30
N GLN A 219 11.45 6.10 13.56
CA GLN A 219 11.46 7.15 12.53
C GLN A 219 10.47 6.85 11.41
N TYR A 220 10.48 5.63 10.89
CA TYR A 220 9.51 5.17 9.88
C TYR A 220 8.07 5.34 10.34
N GLU A 221 7.73 4.91 11.56
CA GLU A 221 6.36 5.02 12.09
C GLU A 221 5.92 6.47 12.26
N SER A 222 6.82 7.34 12.66
CA SER A 222 6.56 8.79 12.75
C SER A 222 6.37 9.39 11.36
N ALA A 223 7.21 9.02 10.39
CA ALA A 223 7.10 9.46 9.01
C ALA A 223 5.78 8.97 8.37
N LEU A 224 5.40 7.70 8.59
CA LEU A 224 4.15 7.13 8.08
C LEU A 224 2.91 7.86 8.65
N ARG A 225 2.90 8.15 9.96
CA ARG A 225 1.81 8.92 10.58
C ARG A 225 1.69 10.31 9.97
N LEU A 226 2.80 11.00 9.81
CA LEU A 226 2.84 12.34 9.22
C LEU A 226 2.42 12.32 7.75
N TYR A 227 2.94 11.38 6.98
CA TYR A 227 2.60 11.17 5.58
C TYR A 227 1.10 10.94 5.40
N ASN A 228 0.50 10.00 6.15
CA ASN A 228 -0.95 9.75 6.09
C ASN A 228 -1.78 10.96 6.54
N LYS A 229 -1.30 11.75 7.52
CA LYS A 229 -1.95 13.00 7.92
C LYS A 229 -1.97 14.02 6.78
N HIS A 230 -0.85 14.18 6.07
CA HIS A 230 -0.76 15.11 4.94
C HIS A 230 -1.58 14.60 3.74
N LEU A 231 -1.55 13.32 3.44
CA LEU A 231 -2.40 12.72 2.40
C LEU A 231 -3.90 12.92 2.69
N TYR A 232 -4.31 12.75 3.93
CA TYR A 232 -5.68 13.04 4.34
C TYR A 232 -6.06 14.51 4.08
N ARG A 233 -5.22 15.47 4.53
CA ARG A 233 -5.44 16.90 4.28
C ARG A 233 -5.44 17.24 2.79
N LEU A 234 -4.61 16.56 2.01
CA LEU A 234 -4.62 16.72 0.56
C LEU A 234 -5.94 16.25 -0.05
N SER A 235 -6.49 15.11 0.42
CA SER A 235 -7.81 14.65 -0.04
C SER A 235 -8.93 15.64 0.30
N GLU A 236 -8.88 16.26 1.48
CA GLU A 236 -9.85 17.28 1.89
C GLU A 236 -9.72 18.55 1.01
N ARG A 237 -8.49 19.04 0.80
CA ARG A 237 -8.22 20.23 -0.03
C ARG A 237 -8.70 20.07 -1.48
N LEU A 238 -8.57 18.85 -2.03
CA LEU A 238 -8.99 18.53 -3.39
C LEU A 238 -10.44 18.07 -3.51
N GLY A 239 -11.19 18.00 -2.41
CA GLY A 239 -12.58 17.54 -2.39
C GLY A 239 -12.74 16.09 -2.85
N LEU A 240 -11.74 15.24 -2.61
CA LEU A 240 -11.80 13.84 -3.03
C LEU A 240 -12.75 13.03 -2.12
N GLU A 241 -13.62 12.22 -2.72
CA GLU A 241 -14.47 11.28 -1.97
C GLU A 241 -13.65 10.17 -1.28
N VAL A 242 -12.50 9.84 -1.86
CA VAL A 242 -11.58 8.84 -1.31
C VAL A 242 -10.59 9.50 -0.38
N ARG A 243 -10.62 9.13 0.90
CA ARG A 243 -9.58 9.53 1.85
C ARG A 243 -8.24 8.93 1.43
N LEU A 244 -7.29 9.78 1.09
CA LEU A 244 -5.95 9.34 0.71
C LEU A 244 -5.19 8.76 1.91
N THR A 245 -4.52 7.66 1.65
CA THR A 245 -3.55 7.02 2.55
C THR A 245 -2.38 6.49 1.73
N SER A 246 -1.28 6.16 2.39
CA SER A 246 -0.10 5.56 1.73
C SER A 246 -0.41 4.30 0.90
N TYR A 247 -1.53 3.62 1.16
CA TYR A 247 -1.89 2.40 0.46
C TYR A 247 -2.80 2.63 -0.75
N VAL A 248 -3.42 3.80 -0.85
CA VAL A 248 -4.34 4.15 -1.96
C VAL A 248 -3.60 4.18 -3.30
N ALA A 249 -2.34 4.63 -3.36
CA ALA A 249 -1.53 4.60 -4.58
C ALA A 249 -1.44 3.18 -5.18
N ARG A 250 -1.25 2.17 -4.32
CA ARG A 250 -1.20 0.77 -4.74
C ARG A 250 -2.55 0.24 -5.23
N HIS A 251 -3.63 0.57 -4.54
CA HIS A 251 -4.98 0.23 -5.00
C HIS A 251 -5.29 0.87 -6.34
N THR A 252 -4.94 2.15 -6.49
CA THR A 252 -5.14 2.92 -7.73
C THR A 252 -4.38 2.29 -8.88
N TRP A 253 -3.09 1.96 -8.70
CA TRP A 253 -2.29 1.33 -9.74
C TRP A 253 -2.90 0.00 -10.20
N ALA A 254 -3.29 -0.86 -9.25
CA ALA A 254 -3.90 -2.15 -9.56
C ALA A 254 -5.24 -1.99 -10.29
N THR A 255 -6.11 -1.09 -9.81
CA THR A 255 -7.46 -0.89 -10.37
C THR A 255 -7.39 -0.24 -11.75
N LEU A 256 -6.54 0.76 -11.95
CA LEU A 256 -6.38 1.39 -13.27
C LEU A 256 -5.76 0.42 -14.27
N ALA A 257 -4.73 -0.36 -13.88
CA ALA A 257 -4.17 -1.38 -14.75
C ALA A 257 -5.24 -2.43 -15.17
N TYR A 258 -6.11 -2.82 -14.25
CA TYR A 258 -7.21 -3.73 -14.55
C TYR A 258 -8.25 -3.11 -15.48
N ASN A 259 -8.60 -1.83 -15.29
CA ASN A 259 -9.53 -1.11 -16.16
C ASN A 259 -8.96 -0.85 -17.57
N GLU A 260 -7.63 -0.87 -17.73
CA GLU A 260 -6.93 -0.82 -19.02
C GLU A 260 -6.70 -2.23 -19.62
N ASP A 261 -7.48 -3.22 -19.18
CA ASP A 261 -7.47 -4.61 -19.67
C ASP A 261 -6.11 -5.32 -19.53
N ILE A 262 -5.25 -4.88 -18.57
CA ILE A 262 -3.99 -5.58 -18.26
C ILE A 262 -4.31 -6.91 -17.55
N PRO A 263 -3.79 -8.04 -18.03
CA PRO A 263 -4.03 -9.35 -17.41
C PRO A 263 -3.68 -9.38 -15.92
N VAL A 264 -4.54 -10.00 -15.10
CA VAL A 264 -4.37 -10.09 -13.64
C VAL A 264 -3.03 -10.69 -13.25
N SER A 265 -2.52 -11.67 -14.04
CA SER A 265 -1.19 -12.26 -13.86
C SER A 265 -0.07 -11.21 -13.93
N LYS A 266 -0.13 -10.27 -14.89
CA LYS A 266 0.83 -9.16 -15.03
C LYS A 266 0.69 -8.15 -13.90
N ILE A 267 -0.55 -7.83 -13.49
CA ILE A 267 -0.83 -6.97 -12.33
C ILE A 267 -0.25 -7.61 -11.06
N SER A 268 -0.51 -8.90 -10.85
CA SER A 268 0.00 -9.67 -9.71
C SER A 268 1.52 -9.68 -9.66
N ALA A 269 2.17 -9.91 -10.79
CA ALA A 269 3.64 -9.85 -10.91
C ALA A 269 4.17 -8.45 -10.60
N GLY A 270 3.57 -7.39 -11.17
CA GLY A 270 3.93 -6.00 -10.93
C GLY A 270 3.79 -5.57 -9.48
N LEU A 271 2.79 -6.09 -8.78
CA LEU A 271 2.55 -5.87 -7.36
C LEU A 271 3.38 -6.82 -6.45
N SER A 272 4.06 -7.82 -7.02
CA SER A 272 4.78 -8.88 -6.27
C SER A 272 3.89 -9.62 -5.27
N HIS A 273 2.68 -9.99 -5.69
CA HIS A 273 1.79 -10.82 -4.87
C HIS A 273 2.24 -12.30 -4.91
N ALA A 274 1.94 -13.04 -3.82
CA ALA A 274 2.26 -14.46 -3.74
C ALA A 274 1.36 -15.30 -4.65
N SER A 275 0.12 -14.84 -4.92
CA SER A 275 -0.84 -15.46 -5.82
C SER A 275 -1.72 -14.38 -6.49
N GLU A 276 -2.37 -14.74 -7.59
CA GLU A 276 -3.35 -13.86 -8.24
C GLU A 276 -4.58 -13.63 -7.37
N GLU A 277 -4.94 -14.58 -6.52
CA GLU A 277 -6.04 -14.47 -5.56
C GLU A 277 -5.89 -13.24 -4.65
N ILE A 278 -4.66 -12.93 -4.21
CA ILE A 278 -4.38 -11.69 -3.46
C ILE A 278 -4.67 -10.46 -4.34
N THR A 279 -4.40 -10.53 -5.65
CA THR A 279 -4.64 -9.43 -6.57
C THR A 279 -6.14 -9.17 -6.73
N HIS A 280 -6.97 -10.20 -6.77
CA HIS A 280 -8.43 -10.06 -6.84
C HIS A 280 -9.01 -9.29 -5.64
N THR A 281 -8.35 -9.28 -4.48
CA THR A 281 -8.78 -8.44 -3.35
C THR A 281 -8.66 -6.93 -3.62
N TYR A 282 -7.89 -6.53 -4.63
CA TYR A 282 -7.73 -5.12 -5.05
C TYR A 282 -8.69 -4.74 -6.18
N LEU A 283 -9.13 -5.72 -6.97
CA LEU A 283 -9.95 -5.49 -8.14
C LEU A 283 -11.44 -5.44 -7.77
N ARG A 284 -12.20 -4.63 -8.47
CA ARG A 284 -13.65 -4.67 -8.37
C ARG A 284 -14.18 -5.90 -9.10
N SER A 285 -15.31 -6.44 -8.66
CA SER A 285 -16.09 -7.37 -9.47
C SER A 285 -16.50 -6.69 -10.79
N PHE A 286 -16.60 -7.45 -11.85
CA PHE A 286 -17.12 -6.96 -13.13
C PHE A 286 -18.53 -6.39 -12.93
N SER A 287 -18.80 -5.26 -13.57
CA SER A 287 -20.17 -4.76 -13.65
C SER A 287 -20.98 -5.60 -14.66
N ASP A 288 -22.31 -5.54 -14.53
CA ASP A 288 -23.18 -6.26 -15.48
C ASP A 288 -22.97 -5.79 -16.93
N GLU A 289 -22.63 -4.51 -17.14
CA GLU A 289 -22.30 -3.96 -18.46
C GLU A 289 -21.00 -4.57 -19.01
N GLN A 290 -19.98 -4.75 -18.18
CA GLN A 290 -18.72 -5.39 -18.59
C GLN A 290 -18.97 -6.85 -18.96
N LEU A 291 -19.78 -7.58 -18.19
CA LEU A 291 -20.15 -8.96 -18.49
C LEU A 291 -21.03 -9.05 -19.74
N ALA A 292 -21.91 -8.09 -19.99
CA ALA A 292 -22.70 -8.02 -21.22
C ALA A 292 -21.80 -7.85 -22.46
N VAL A 293 -20.76 -7.04 -22.38
CA VAL A 293 -19.76 -6.90 -23.46
C VAL A 293 -19.04 -8.22 -23.73
N VAL A 294 -18.61 -8.93 -22.70
CA VAL A 294 -17.97 -10.25 -22.82
C VAL A 294 -18.94 -11.25 -23.43
N ASN A 295 -20.20 -11.29 -22.99
CA ASN A 295 -21.21 -12.17 -23.57
C ASN A 295 -21.44 -11.90 -25.05
N LEU A 296 -21.52 -10.63 -25.45
CA LEU A 296 -21.67 -10.26 -26.85
C LEU A 296 -20.44 -10.70 -27.66
N GLN A 297 -19.24 -10.52 -27.15
CA GLN A 297 -18.00 -10.96 -27.77
C GLN A 297 -18.00 -12.49 -27.97
N MET A 298 -18.39 -13.26 -26.96
CA MET A 298 -18.46 -14.71 -27.05
C MET A 298 -19.57 -15.16 -28.03
N ALA A 299 -20.73 -14.51 -27.98
CA ALA A 299 -21.80 -14.79 -28.94
C ALA A 299 -21.39 -14.48 -30.37
N ALA A 300 -20.61 -13.46 -30.61
CA ALA A 300 -20.11 -13.07 -31.94
C ALA A 300 -19.25 -14.14 -32.62
N LEU A 301 -18.64 -15.06 -31.83
CA LEU A 301 -17.87 -16.18 -32.42
C LEU A 301 -18.71 -17.21 -33.15
N VAL A 302 -19.99 -17.34 -32.79
CA VAL A 302 -20.88 -18.39 -33.30
C VAL A 302 -22.14 -17.84 -33.95
N ASN A 303 -22.52 -16.59 -33.70
CA ASN A 303 -23.75 -15.97 -34.20
C ASN A 303 -23.46 -14.75 -35.09
N PRO A 304 -23.85 -14.79 -36.39
CA PRO A 304 -23.59 -13.68 -37.32
C PRO A 304 -24.25 -12.36 -36.95
N MET A 305 -25.40 -12.38 -36.25
CA MET A 305 -26.06 -11.13 -35.78
C MET A 305 -25.26 -10.48 -34.64
N ALA A 306 -24.81 -11.29 -33.67
CA ALA A 306 -23.95 -10.83 -32.59
C ALA A 306 -22.59 -10.33 -33.12
N ALA A 307 -22.04 -10.98 -34.15
CA ALA A 307 -20.80 -10.56 -34.79
C ALA A 307 -20.93 -9.19 -35.47
N LYS A 308 -22.08 -8.85 -36.02
CA LYS A 308 -22.35 -7.53 -36.60
C LYS A 308 -22.45 -6.46 -35.54
N GLU A 309 -23.14 -6.76 -34.46
CA GLU A 309 -23.27 -5.84 -33.28
C GLU A 309 -21.93 -5.61 -32.59
N TRP A 310 -21.15 -6.67 -32.37
CA TRP A 310 -19.81 -6.59 -31.79
C TRP A 310 -18.89 -5.67 -32.60
N LYS A 311 -18.83 -5.86 -33.94
CA LYS A 311 -18.03 -4.98 -34.82
C LYS A 311 -18.45 -3.53 -34.77
N GLY A 312 -19.76 -3.26 -34.55
CA GLY A 312 -20.28 -1.90 -34.33
C GLY A 312 -19.69 -1.27 -33.08
N LYS A 313 -19.81 -1.96 -31.95
CA LYS A 313 -19.28 -1.49 -30.64
C LYS A 313 -17.75 -1.35 -30.63
N GLU A 314 -17.03 -2.25 -31.28
CA GLU A 314 -15.57 -2.17 -31.41
C GLU A 314 -15.12 -0.93 -32.21
N LYS A 315 -15.85 -0.57 -33.27
CA LYS A 315 -15.61 0.67 -34.02
C LYS A 315 -15.90 1.94 -33.20
N GLU A 316 -16.92 1.92 -32.36
CA GLU A 316 -17.25 3.05 -31.46
C GLU A 316 -16.18 3.21 -30.40
N ARG A 317 -15.76 2.14 -29.72
CA ARG A 317 -14.61 2.14 -28.77
C ARG A 317 -13.32 2.63 -29.42
N GLY A 318 -13.07 2.23 -30.67
CA GLY A 318 -11.92 2.69 -31.44
C GLY A 318 -11.94 4.19 -31.75
N LYS A 319 -13.14 4.77 -31.95
CA LYS A 319 -13.32 6.22 -32.15
C LYS A 319 -13.14 7.01 -30.84
N GLU A 320 -13.72 6.52 -29.73
CA GLU A 320 -13.56 7.12 -28.42
C GLU A 320 -12.09 7.15 -27.99
N ASN A 321 -11.38 6.04 -28.18
CA ASN A 321 -9.94 5.96 -27.88
C ASN A 321 -9.08 6.86 -28.79
N ARG A 322 -9.48 7.12 -30.05
CA ARG A 322 -8.79 8.07 -30.93
C ARG A 322 -9.05 9.51 -30.50
N ASN A 323 -10.31 9.86 -30.22
CA ASN A 323 -10.68 11.17 -29.73
C ASN A 323 -9.99 11.50 -28.38
N ASP A 324 -9.83 10.51 -27.49
CA ASP A 324 -9.10 10.67 -26.26
C ASP A 324 -7.58 10.86 -26.48
N LYS A 325 -7.00 10.13 -27.46
CA LYS A 325 -5.60 10.34 -27.85
C LYS A 325 -5.36 11.70 -28.51
N GLU A 326 -6.27 12.15 -29.38
CA GLU A 326 -6.19 13.47 -30.00
C GLU A 326 -6.36 14.60 -28.98
N ARG A 327 -7.31 14.47 -28.04
CA ARG A 327 -7.45 15.43 -26.93
C ARG A 327 -6.19 15.48 -26.06
N LYS A 328 -5.58 14.31 -25.77
CA LYS A 328 -4.30 14.22 -25.03
C LYS A 328 -3.15 14.86 -25.82
N SER A 329 -3.10 14.71 -27.16
CA SER A 329 -2.08 15.33 -28.01
C SER A 329 -2.21 16.85 -28.04
N ILE A 330 -3.42 17.38 -28.23
CA ILE A 330 -3.70 18.81 -28.24
C ILE A 330 -3.39 19.45 -26.87
N GLN A 331 -3.69 18.74 -25.78
CA GLN A 331 -3.41 19.22 -24.43
C GLN A 331 -1.91 19.25 -24.12
N ASN A 332 -1.15 18.29 -24.64
CA ASN A 332 0.31 18.28 -24.54
C ASN A 332 0.96 19.39 -25.40
N GLU A 333 0.44 19.69 -26.57
CA GLU A 333 0.93 20.79 -27.41
C GLU A 333 0.67 22.16 -26.78
N LEU A 334 -0.45 22.33 -26.07
CA LEU A 334 -0.76 23.56 -25.32
C LEU A 334 0.18 23.74 -24.10
N HIS A 335 0.62 22.66 -23.46
CA HIS A 335 1.59 22.74 -22.35
C HIS A 335 3.04 22.94 -22.80
N THR A 336 3.39 22.55 -24.03
CA THR A 336 4.75 22.79 -24.59
C THR A 336 4.94 24.17 -25.20
N SER A 337 3.87 24.95 -25.41
CA SER A 337 3.91 26.29 -26.01
C SER A 337 4.02 27.44 -25.01
N VAL A 338 4.21 27.18 -23.71
CA VAL A 338 4.52 28.24 -22.74
C VAL A 338 6.02 28.51 -22.74
N PRO A 339 6.49 29.72 -23.14
CA PRO A 339 7.92 30.03 -23.16
C PRO A 339 8.45 30.12 -21.72
N ILE A 340 9.50 29.38 -21.43
CA ILE A 340 10.25 29.49 -20.17
C ILE A 340 10.90 30.87 -20.13
N PRO A 341 10.63 31.74 -19.13
CA PRO A 341 11.30 33.03 -19.01
C PRO A 341 12.81 32.84 -18.74
N GLY A 342 13.60 33.47 -19.59
CA GLY A 342 15.03 33.49 -19.75
C GLY A 342 15.92 33.18 -18.54
N ARG A 343 16.72 32.16 -18.70
CA ARG A 343 17.98 32.00 -17.99
C ARG A 343 18.98 33.06 -18.48
N LYS A 344 19.22 34.10 -17.71
CA LYS A 344 20.35 35.02 -17.94
C LYS A 344 21.64 34.22 -17.74
N ARG A 345 22.41 34.05 -18.83
CA ARG A 345 23.81 33.65 -18.76
C ARG A 345 24.60 34.85 -18.21
N ASN A 346 25.22 34.68 -17.06
CA ASN A 346 26.27 35.59 -16.58
C ASN A 346 27.57 35.16 -17.26
N ASP A 347 27.86 35.80 -18.39
CA ASP A 347 29.21 35.86 -18.95
C ASP A 347 29.98 37.01 -18.22
N SER A 348 30.75 36.62 -17.24
CA SER A 348 31.80 37.49 -16.69
C SER A 348 33.16 37.02 -17.23
N GLY A 349 33.49 37.53 -18.41
CA GLY A 349 34.82 37.48 -18.95
C GLY A 349 35.77 38.43 -18.18
N GLY A 350 36.60 37.89 -17.30
CA GLY A 350 37.72 38.59 -16.69
C GLY A 350 39.02 38.33 -17.47
N LYS A 351 39.44 39.26 -18.33
CA LYS A 351 40.80 39.31 -18.84
C LYS A 351 41.72 39.83 -17.72
N GLY A 352 42.59 39.01 -17.22
CA GLY A 352 43.72 39.38 -16.36
C GLY A 352 44.99 39.44 -17.20
N THR A 353 45.51 40.64 -17.44
CA THR A 353 46.81 40.94 -18.00
C THR A 353 47.93 40.66 -17.01
N ILE A 354 48.92 39.92 -17.44
CA ILE A 354 50.21 39.72 -16.75
C ILE A 354 51.07 40.96 -17.03
N SER A 355 51.70 41.52 -16.00
CA SER A 355 52.95 42.27 -16.09
C SER A 355 53.65 42.35 -14.74
N ASN A 356 54.92 41.86 -14.78
CA ASN A 356 56.04 41.94 -13.85
C ASN A 356 55.93 41.21 -12.52
#